data_c9dfbd639a8e7052be379e6bf521a41d
#
_entry.id   c9dfbd639a8e7052be379e6bf521a41d
#
_cell.length_a   1.000
_cell.length_b   1.000
_cell.length_c   1.000
_cell.angle_alpha   90.00
_cell.angle_beta   90.00
_cell.angle_gamma   90.00
#
_symmetry.space_group_name_H-M   'P 1'
#
loop_
_entity.id
_entity.type
_entity.pdbx_description
1 polymer ?
#
loop_
_entity_poly.entity_id
_entity_poly.type
_entity_poly.pdbx_seq_one_letter_code
_entity_poly.pdbx_strand_id
1 'polypeptide(L)'
;MSGTALALIQLGAVFFGLGVLGRIAARIGLSPIPLYLLGGLVFGTGGLIELHEVEDFIHIASEIGVVLLLLLLGLEYTAGELVTGMRKSWPAGLLDLVLNATPGVIVALMLGLGPTGAIAMAGVTYISSSGIVAKVLNDLGRLGNRETPTILSILVFEDLAMAVYLPVLTAVLAGVGFVAGMTTVGIALVAVTVVLVVALRYGRYVSAIVASEDREIFLLKLLGSALLVAGIASAVQVSAAVGAFLLGIAISDSTAHDATKILEPLRDLFAAMFFVLFGLSTDPASIPPVLGWAVLLAVVTTVTKIATGWWAAKRAGASQLGRARAGTALVARGEFSIVIAGLAVAAGAVPDEFAALATTYVLLMAIIGPIGARIVEPVMRLVVGRKQRVQVDPLAE
;
A
#
# COMPACT_ATOMS: atom_id res chain seq x y z
N MET A 1 32.18 -6.85 -21.44
CA MET A 1 30.85 -7.32 -21.89
C MET A 1 30.10 -6.10 -22.40
N SER A 2 29.20 -6.23 -23.39
CA SER A 2 28.32 -5.12 -23.76
C SER A 2 27.36 -4.80 -22.59
N GLY A 3 27.02 -3.53 -22.35
CA GLY A 3 26.09 -3.13 -21.26
C GLY A 3 24.77 -3.89 -21.34
N THR A 4 24.25 -4.12 -22.57
CA THR A 4 23.04 -4.92 -22.78
C THR A 4 23.17 -6.37 -22.29
N ALA A 5 24.32 -7.02 -22.51
CA ALA A 5 24.51 -8.40 -22.03
C ALA A 5 24.56 -8.46 -20.50
N LEU A 6 25.18 -7.48 -19.86
CA LEU A 6 25.23 -7.38 -18.40
C LEU A 6 23.85 -7.11 -17.83
N ALA A 7 23.10 -6.18 -18.41
CA ALA A 7 21.72 -5.88 -18.00
C ALA A 7 20.80 -7.11 -18.09
N LEU A 8 20.89 -7.90 -19.17
CA LEU A 8 20.11 -9.13 -19.33
C LEU A 8 20.50 -10.20 -18.28
N ILE A 9 21.79 -10.32 -17.94
CA ILE A 9 22.24 -11.24 -16.90
C ILE A 9 21.70 -10.79 -15.54
N GLN A 10 21.79 -9.49 -15.20
CA GLN A 10 21.30 -8.94 -13.95
C GLN A 10 19.77 -9.10 -13.82
N LEU A 11 18.99 -8.74 -14.87
CA LEU A 11 17.54 -8.92 -14.87
C LEU A 11 17.16 -10.41 -14.75
N GLY A 12 17.83 -11.29 -15.50
CA GLY A 12 17.60 -12.72 -15.41
C GLY A 12 17.88 -13.27 -14.01
N ALA A 13 18.97 -12.83 -13.37
CA ALA A 13 19.30 -13.20 -12.00
C ALA A 13 18.27 -12.69 -10.99
N VAL A 14 17.81 -11.44 -11.13
CA VAL A 14 16.74 -10.86 -10.28
C VAL A 14 15.46 -11.67 -10.42
N PHE A 15 14.94 -11.86 -11.64
CA PHE A 15 13.69 -12.62 -11.83
C PHE A 15 13.79 -14.06 -11.35
N PHE A 16 14.90 -14.75 -11.64
CA PHE A 16 15.11 -16.12 -11.17
C PHE A 16 15.22 -16.18 -9.64
N GLY A 17 15.97 -15.25 -9.04
CA GLY A 17 16.12 -15.13 -7.60
C GLY A 17 14.78 -14.89 -6.91
N LEU A 18 13.95 -13.99 -7.43
CA LEU A 18 12.60 -13.75 -6.93
C LEU A 18 11.70 -15.00 -7.05
N GLY A 19 11.80 -15.73 -8.15
CA GLY A 19 11.11 -17.03 -8.30
C GLY A 19 11.51 -18.03 -7.23
N VAL A 20 12.82 -18.10 -6.90
CA VAL A 20 13.33 -18.96 -5.82
C VAL A 20 12.84 -18.49 -4.45
N LEU A 21 12.92 -17.19 -4.15
CA LEU A 21 12.41 -16.61 -2.90
C LEU A 21 10.90 -16.83 -2.74
N GLY A 22 10.14 -16.63 -3.82
CA GLY A 22 8.70 -16.91 -3.85
C GLY A 22 8.39 -18.38 -3.55
N ARG A 23 9.17 -19.31 -4.11
CA ARG A 23 9.03 -20.75 -3.83
C ARG A 23 9.36 -21.09 -2.36
N ILE A 24 10.36 -20.45 -1.78
CA ILE A 24 10.71 -20.62 -0.36
C ILE A 24 9.55 -20.09 0.50
N ALA A 25 9.05 -18.89 0.22
CA ALA A 25 7.90 -18.31 0.92
C ALA A 25 6.67 -19.24 0.88
N ALA A 26 6.35 -19.77 -0.29
CA ALA A 26 5.22 -20.69 -0.47
C ALA A 26 5.39 -21.98 0.35
N ARG A 27 6.61 -22.53 0.43
CA ARG A 27 6.88 -23.75 1.23
C ARG A 27 6.67 -23.55 2.73
N ILE A 28 7.00 -22.37 3.26
CA ILE A 28 6.78 -22.02 4.67
C ILE A 28 5.40 -21.35 4.88
N GLY A 29 4.62 -21.24 3.81
CA GLY A 29 3.27 -20.70 3.83
C GLY A 29 3.21 -19.21 4.15
N LEU A 30 4.23 -18.43 3.81
CA LEU A 30 4.27 -16.97 3.92
C LEU A 30 3.98 -16.30 2.58
N SER A 31 3.53 -15.04 2.63
CA SER A 31 3.57 -14.18 1.45
C SER A 31 5.02 -13.97 1.00
N PRO A 32 5.32 -13.89 -0.30
CA PRO A 32 6.67 -13.65 -0.77
C PRO A 32 7.21 -12.24 -0.48
N ILE A 33 6.33 -11.28 -0.15
CA ILE A 33 6.68 -9.87 0.05
C ILE A 33 7.86 -9.66 1.02
N PRO A 34 7.88 -10.23 2.25
CA PRO A 34 9.00 -10.07 3.15
C PRO A 34 10.33 -10.52 2.55
N LEU A 35 10.33 -11.62 1.80
CA LEU A 35 11.56 -12.15 1.19
C LEU A 35 12.01 -11.30 -0.01
N TYR A 36 11.07 -10.72 -0.78
CA TYR A 36 11.41 -9.79 -1.86
C TYR A 36 12.04 -8.51 -1.32
N LEU A 37 11.51 -7.95 -0.24
CA LEU A 37 12.06 -6.78 0.44
C LEU A 37 13.48 -7.07 0.97
N LEU A 38 13.67 -8.20 1.66
CA LEU A 38 14.98 -8.61 2.17
C LEU A 38 15.96 -8.91 1.02
N GLY A 39 15.49 -9.51 -0.07
CA GLY A 39 16.30 -9.71 -1.28
C GLY A 39 16.78 -8.39 -1.86
N GLY A 40 15.88 -7.40 -1.98
CA GLY A 40 16.24 -6.05 -2.39
C GLY A 40 17.28 -5.40 -1.48
N LEU A 41 17.11 -5.50 -0.16
CA LEU A 41 18.06 -4.96 0.82
C LEU A 41 19.47 -5.56 0.70
N VAL A 42 19.58 -6.84 0.33
CA VAL A 42 20.88 -7.50 0.14
C VAL A 42 21.60 -7.03 -1.13
N PHE A 43 20.85 -6.67 -2.18
CA PHE A 43 21.39 -6.27 -3.49
C PHE A 43 21.28 -4.77 -3.78
N GLY A 44 20.86 -3.97 -2.80
CA GLY A 44 20.68 -2.52 -2.92
C GLY A 44 21.91 -1.70 -2.56
N THR A 45 21.72 -0.40 -2.47
CA THR A 45 22.72 0.59 -2.10
C THR A 45 23.35 0.24 -0.75
N GLY A 46 24.67 0.03 -0.76
CA GLY A 46 25.41 -0.43 0.44
C GLY A 46 25.21 -1.91 0.78
N GLY A 47 24.53 -2.67 -0.06
CA GLY A 47 24.37 -4.13 0.05
C GLY A 47 25.60 -4.91 -0.45
N LEU A 48 25.44 -6.25 -0.60
CA LEU A 48 26.55 -7.13 -1.01
C LEU A 48 26.94 -6.99 -2.48
N ILE A 49 26.00 -6.70 -3.37
CA ILE A 49 26.19 -6.56 -4.84
C ILE A 49 25.24 -5.49 -5.33
N GLU A 50 25.77 -4.43 -5.89
CA GLU A 50 24.96 -3.33 -6.44
C GLU A 50 24.51 -3.60 -7.88
N LEU A 51 23.24 -3.33 -8.20
CA LEU A 51 22.60 -3.61 -9.49
C LEU A 51 22.46 -2.33 -10.33
N HIS A 52 23.56 -1.64 -10.62
CA HIS A 52 23.53 -0.34 -11.28
C HIS A 52 22.94 -0.33 -12.70
N GLU A 53 23.17 -1.39 -13.50
CA GLU A 53 22.76 -1.43 -14.92
C GLU A 53 21.25 -1.60 -15.14
N VAL A 54 20.51 -2.02 -14.10
CA VAL A 54 19.07 -2.34 -14.20
C VAL A 54 18.21 -1.52 -13.24
N GLU A 55 18.81 -0.62 -12.49
CA GLU A 55 18.11 0.20 -11.48
C GLU A 55 16.98 1.02 -12.10
N ASP A 56 17.25 1.73 -13.20
CA ASP A 56 16.23 2.53 -13.91
C ASP A 56 15.07 1.67 -14.40
N PHE A 57 15.37 0.46 -14.92
CA PHE A 57 14.31 -0.47 -15.33
C PHE A 57 13.48 -0.94 -14.16
N ILE A 58 14.11 -1.31 -13.05
CA ILE A 58 13.41 -1.76 -11.84
C ILE A 58 12.54 -0.63 -11.30
N HIS A 59 13.00 0.62 -11.36
CA HIS A 59 12.23 1.78 -10.95
C HIS A 59 10.95 1.94 -11.77
N ILE A 60 11.06 1.97 -13.11
CA ILE A 60 9.89 2.07 -14.00
C ILE A 60 8.96 0.86 -13.84
N ALA A 61 9.53 -0.34 -13.75
CA ALA A 61 8.78 -1.57 -13.54
C ALA A 61 8.02 -1.57 -12.21
N SER A 62 8.60 -1.00 -11.17
CA SER A 62 7.97 -0.81 -9.86
C SER A 62 6.74 0.09 -9.95
N GLU A 63 6.85 1.24 -10.63
CA GLU A 63 5.71 2.16 -10.83
C GLU A 63 4.57 1.46 -11.59
N ILE A 64 4.89 0.70 -12.65
CA ILE A 64 3.90 -0.11 -13.36
C ILE A 64 3.27 -1.14 -12.42
N GLY A 65 4.06 -1.74 -11.53
CA GLY A 65 3.59 -2.69 -10.53
C GLY A 65 2.53 -2.11 -9.60
N VAL A 66 2.76 -0.91 -9.07
CA VAL A 66 1.80 -0.18 -8.22
C VAL A 66 0.53 0.15 -9.00
N VAL A 67 0.66 0.66 -10.23
CA VAL A 67 -0.48 0.96 -11.10
C VAL A 67 -1.33 -0.29 -11.33
N LEU A 68 -0.71 -1.43 -11.66
CA LEU A 68 -1.44 -2.68 -11.89
C LEU A 68 -2.07 -3.25 -10.62
N LEU A 69 -1.39 -3.16 -9.47
CA LEU A 69 -1.95 -3.59 -8.18
C LEU A 69 -3.23 -2.83 -7.86
N LEU A 70 -3.21 -1.51 -8.01
CA LEU A 70 -4.36 -0.66 -7.67
C LEU A 70 -5.46 -0.73 -8.74
N LEU A 71 -5.10 -0.86 -10.01
CA LEU A 71 -6.07 -1.10 -11.09
C LEU A 71 -6.87 -2.38 -10.83
N LEU A 72 -6.19 -3.51 -10.56
CA LEU A 72 -6.86 -4.78 -10.30
C LEU A 72 -7.70 -4.71 -9.02
N LEU A 73 -7.21 -4.03 -8.00
CA LEU A 73 -8.00 -3.78 -6.80
C LEU A 73 -9.28 -2.99 -7.14
N GLY A 74 -9.18 -1.97 -8.00
CA GLY A 74 -10.34 -1.19 -8.47
C GLY A 74 -11.34 -2.03 -9.27
N LEU A 75 -10.89 -3.00 -10.06
CA LEU A 75 -11.75 -3.90 -10.83
C LEU A 75 -12.64 -4.81 -9.95
N GLU A 76 -12.29 -5.00 -8.68
CA GLU A 76 -13.08 -5.79 -7.72
C GLU A 76 -14.26 -5.02 -7.13
N TYR A 77 -14.34 -3.70 -7.36
CA TYR A 77 -15.38 -2.84 -6.80
C TYR A 77 -16.25 -2.19 -7.86
N THR A 78 -17.52 -2.06 -7.52
CA THR A 78 -18.41 -1.14 -8.22
C THR A 78 -18.36 0.24 -7.56
N ALA A 79 -18.59 1.27 -8.36
CA ALA A 79 -18.64 2.65 -7.89
C ALA A 79 -19.73 2.86 -6.81
N GLY A 80 -20.85 2.12 -6.89
CA GLY A 80 -21.91 2.16 -5.89
C GLY A 80 -21.49 1.56 -4.54
N GLU A 81 -20.76 0.44 -4.56
CA GLU A 81 -20.20 -0.19 -3.37
C GLU A 81 -19.17 0.71 -2.70
N LEU A 82 -18.32 1.40 -3.48
CA LEU A 82 -17.36 2.36 -2.97
C LEU A 82 -18.06 3.48 -2.18
N VAL A 83 -19.04 4.18 -2.79
CA VAL A 83 -19.76 5.27 -2.14
C VAL A 83 -20.50 4.80 -0.89
N THR A 84 -21.12 3.62 -0.96
CA THR A 84 -21.84 3.04 0.19
C THR A 84 -20.88 2.64 1.31
N GLY A 85 -19.74 2.03 0.96
CA GLY A 85 -18.66 1.66 1.87
C GLY A 85 -18.08 2.89 2.58
N MET A 86 -17.78 3.94 1.84
CA MET A 86 -17.28 5.21 2.40
C MET A 86 -18.25 5.84 3.38
N ARG A 87 -19.54 5.92 3.04
CA ARG A 87 -20.58 6.45 3.95
C ARG A 87 -20.69 5.67 5.26
N LYS A 88 -20.45 4.35 5.22
CA LYS A 88 -20.49 3.52 6.42
C LYS A 88 -19.18 3.58 7.21
N SER A 89 -18.06 3.72 6.52
CA SER A 89 -16.71 3.58 7.09
C SER A 89 -16.06 4.91 7.46
N TRP A 90 -16.66 6.09 7.16
CA TRP A 90 -16.04 7.37 7.50
C TRP A 90 -15.65 7.52 8.98
N PRO A 91 -16.43 6.99 9.98
CA PRO A 91 -16.01 7.11 11.36
C PRO A 91 -14.78 6.23 11.67
N ALA A 92 -14.65 5.09 10.93
CA ALA A 92 -13.49 4.23 11.04
C ALA A 92 -12.25 4.88 10.39
N GLY A 93 -12.42 5.51 9.22
CA GLY A 93 -11.36 6.25 8.57
C GLY A 93 -10.86 7.44 9.40
N LEU A 94 -11.76 8.20 10.04
CA LEU A 94 -11.37 9.29 10.91
C LEU A 94 -10.67 8.80 12.19
N LEU A 95 -11.17 7.72 12.79
CA LEU A 95 -10.52 7.08 13.94
C LEU A 95 -9.13 6.58 13.56
N ASP A 96 -9.01 5.98 12.39
CA ASP A 96 -7.75 5.50 11.83
C ASP A 96 -6.75 6.63 11.65
N LEU A 97 -7.18 7.75 11.03
CA LEU A 97 -6.35 8.95 10.87
C LEU A 97 -5.80 9.44 12.23
N VAL A 98 -6.68 9.63 13.22
CA VAL A 98 -6.26 10.15 14.52
C VAL A 98 -5.32 9.17 15.23
N LEU A 99 -5.67 7.89 15.30
CA LEU A 99 -4.88 6.92 16.07
C LEU A 99 -3.53 6.61 15.41
N ASN A 100 -3.42 6.69 14.11
CA ASN A 100 -2.20 6.29 13.40
C ASN A 100 -1.31 7.46 12.97
N ALA A 101 -1.85 8.67 12.77
CA ALA A 101 -1.04 9.87 12.56
C ALA A 101 -0.39 10.37 13.86
N THR A 102 -1.11 10.28 14.99
CA THR A 102 -0.65 10.81 16.29
C THR A 102 0.70 10.25 16.76
N PRO A 103 0.99 8.93 16.67
CA PRO A 103 2.31 8.41 17.07
C PRO A 103 3.47 9.03 16.28
N GLY A 104 3.28 9.22 14.97
CA GLY A 104 4.27 9.88 14.12
C GLY A 104 4.53 11.33 14.53
N VAL A 105 3.44 12.10 14.79
CA VAL A 105 3.56 13.47 15.28
C VAL A 105 4.35 13.51 16.60
N ILE A 106 4.00 12.67 17.56
CA ILE A 106 4.66 12.65 18.88
C ILE A 106 6.15 12.36 18.73
N VAL A 107 6.51 11.30 18.00
CA VAL A 107 7.92 10.92 17.82
C VAL A 107 8.69 12.02 17.07
N ALA A 108 8.13 12.62 16.03
CA ALA A 108 8.78 13.73 15.32
C ALA A 108 9.04 14.93 16.22
N LEU A 109 8.09 15.30 17.08
CA LEU A 109 8.26 16.39 18.05
C LEU A 109 9.30 16.03 19.14
N MET A 110 9.34 14.79 19.61
CA MET A 110 10.35 14.29 20.56
C MET A 110 11.76 14.32 19.98
N LEU A 111 11.89 14.08 18.65
CA LEU A 111 13.15 14.18 17.91
C LEU A 111 13.51 15.61 17.52
N GLY A 112 12.69 16.61 17.84
CA GLY A 112 12.96 18.01 17.49
C GLY A 112 12.84 18.35 16.02
N LEU A 113 12.11 17.53 15.22
CA LEU A 113 11.94 17.70 13.76
C LEU A 113 11.01 18.87 13.38
N GLY A 114 10.48 19.58 14.36
CA GLY A 114 9.60 20.72 14.16
C GLY A 114 8.23 20.38 13.57
N PRO A 115 7.39 21.40 13.29
CA PRO A 115 6.03 21.17 12.78
C PRO A 115 5.99 20.49 11.43
N THR A 116 6.91 20.82 10.52
CA THR A 116 6.98 20.23 9.17
C THR A 116 7.33 18.74 9.23
N GLY A 117 8.34 18.39 10.04
CA GLY A 117 8.68 16.98 10.29
C GLY A 117 7.56 16.21 10.97
N ALA A 118 6.82 16.86 11.88
CA ALA A 118 5.66 16.26 12.54
C ALA A 118 4.52 15.96 11.54
N ILE A 119 4.23 16.88 10.62
CA ILE A 119 3.25 16.67 9.54
C ILE A 119 3.73 15.51 8.64
N ALA A 120 4.97 15.51 8.19
CA ALA A 120 5.49 14.45 7.34
C ALA A 120 5.44 13.07 8.04
N MET A 121 5.89 12.96 9.31
CA MET A 121 5.85 11.70 10.05
C MET A 121 4.41 11.24 10.35
N ALA A 122 3.46 12.16 10.50
CA ALA A 122 2.03 11.84 10.60
C ALA A 122 1.55 11.05 9.38
N GLY A 123 1.88 11.51 8.17
CA GLY A 123 1.55 10.80 6.93
C GLY A 123 2.26 9.46 6.81
N VAL A 124 3.56 9.41 7.14
CA VAL A 124 4.37 8.17 7.12
C VAL A 124 3.73 7.07 7.99
N THR A 125 3.24 7.42 9.18
CA THR A 125 2.68 6.44 10.12
C THR A 125 1.19 6.17 9.91
N TYR A 126 0.46 7.06 9.25
CA TYR A 126 -0.98 6.94 9.03
C TYR A 126 -1.33 5.91 7.97
N ILE A 127 -0.78 6.06 6.75
CA ILE A 127 -1.23 5.32 5.58
C ILE A 127 -0.82 3.86 5.58
N SER A 128 -1.76 2.96 5.32
CA SER A 128 -1.49 1.55 5.05
C SER A 128 -1.06 1.35 3.60
N SER A 129 -0.31 0.29 3.31
CA SER A 129 0.01 -0.09 1.94
C SER A 129 -1.14 -0.88 1.31
N SER A 130 -1.90 -0.24 0.44
CA SER A 130 -2.98 -0.88 -0.33
C SER A 130 -2.44 -2.05 -1.16
N GLY A 131 -1.25 -1.90 -1.78
CA GLY A 131 -0.59 -2.94 -2.55
C GLY A 131 -0.24 -4.18 -1.73
N ILE A 132 0.39 -4.01 -0.55
CA ILE A 132 0.72 -5.13 0.34
C ILE A 132 -0.55 -5.79 0.86
N VAL A 133 -1.54 -5.00 1.29
CA VAL A 133 -2.80 -5.53 1.82
C VAL A 133 -3.56 -6.33 0.76
N ALA A 134 -3.71 -5.81 -0.47
CA ALA A 134 -4.34 -6.51 -1.57
C ALA A 134 -3.64 -7.85 -1.87
N LYS A 135 -2.31 -7.84 -1.97
CA LYS A 135 -1.51 -9.06 -2.19
C LYS A 135 -1.69 -10.07 -1.05
N VAL A 136 -1.64 -9.63 0.21
CA VAL A 136 -1.82 -10.48 1.39
C VAL A 136 -3.23 -11.09 1.43
N LEU A 137 -4.27 -10.32 1.15
CA LEU A 137 -5.64 -10.82 1.09
C LEU A 137 -5.80 -11.89 0.00
N ASN A 138 -5.20 -11.67 -1.16
CA ASN A 138 -5.19 -12.63 -2.27
C ASN A 138 -4.41 -13.90 -1.89
N ASP A 139 -3.17 -13.79 -1.43
CA ASP A 139 -2.29 -14.92 -1.08
C ASP A 139 -2.88 -15.80 0.03
N LEU A 140 -3.66 -15.20 0.95
CA LEU A 140 -4.34 -15.92 2.03
C LEU A 140 -5.77 -16.38 1.67
N GLY A 141 -6.23 -16.16 0.43
CA GLY A 141 -7.57 -16.53 -0.04
C GLY A 141 -8.68 -15.83 0.74
N ARG A 142 -8.48 -14.57 1.15
CA ARG A 142 -9.41 -13.82 2.02
C ARG A 142 -10.25 -12.77 1.30
N LEU A 143 -10.15 -12.65 -0.02
CA LEU A 143 -10.91 -11.66 -0.79
C LEU A 143 -12.44 -11.81 -0.59
N GLY A 144 -12.96 -13.02 -0.54
CA GLY A 144 -14.38 -13.31 -0.30
C GLY A 144 -14.83 -13.27 1.18
N ASN A 145 -13.96 -12.87 2.11
CA ASN A 145 -14.30 -12.86 3.53
C ASN A 145 -15.20 -11.66 3.89
N ARG A 146 -16.04 -11.86 4.93
CA ARG A 146 -17.01 -10.86 5.38
C ARG A 146 -16.39 -9.56 5.89
N GLU A 147 -15.17 -9.61 6.41
CA GLU A 147 -14.41 -8.43 6.88
C GLU A 147 -13.72 -7.65 5.75
N THR A 148 -13.49 -8.26 4.60
CA THR A 148 -12.71 -7.68 3.50
C THR A 148 -13.29 -6.37 2.97
N PRO A 149 -14.60 -6.22 2.73
CA PRO A 149 -15.17 -4.92 2.32
C PRO A 149 -14.88 -3.80 3.31
N THR A 150 -14.79 -4.10 4.61
CA THR A 150 -14.45 -3.10 5.63
C THR A 150 -12.97 -2.69 5.56
N ILE A 151 -12.06 -3.66 5.39
CA ILE A 151 -10.62 -3.40 5.20
C ILE A 151 -10.44 -2.45 4.02
N LEU A 152 -11.04 -2.80 2.89
CA LEU A 152 -10.89 -2.07 1.64
C LEU A 152 -11.54 -0.68 1.69
N SER A 153 -12.66 -0.52 2.41
CA SER A 153 -13.26 0.80 2.66
C SER A 153 -12.35 1.72 3.48
N ILE A 154 -11.55 1.18 4.41
CA ILE A 154 -10.56 1.95 5.17
C ILE A 154 -9.41 2.35 4.25
N LEU A 155 -8.86 1.42 3.45
CA LEU A 155 -7.79 1.71 2.50
C LEU A 155 -8.20 2.81 1.51
N VAL A 156 -9.40 2.72 0.95
CA VAL A 156 -9.94 3.76 0.05
C VAL A 156 -10.06 5.10 0.77
N PHE A 157 -10.48 5.10 2.03
CA PHE A 157 -10.54 6.34 2.82
C PHE A 157 -9.14 6.92 3.03
N GLU A 158 -8.14 6.07 3.34
CA GLU A 158 -6.74 6.47 3.47
C GLU A 158 -6.20 7.05 2.15
N ASP A 159 -6.44 6.38 1.01
CA ASP A 159 -5.97 6.81 -0.31
C ASP A 159 -6.59 8.17 -0.71
N LEU A 160 -7.88 8.37 -0.43
CA LEU A 160 -8.54 9.66 -0.64
C LEU A 160 -8.01 10.75 0.31
N ALA A 161 -7.71 10.40 1.55
CA ALA A 161 -7.08 11.33 2.48
C ALA A 161 -5.68 11.72 1.98
N MET A 162 -4.92 10.78 1.39
CA MET A 162 -3.62 11.08 0.78
C MET A 162 -3.72 11.96 -0.45
N ALA A 163 -4.76 11.82 -1.26
CA ALA A 163 -5.01 12.71 -2.40
C ALA A 163 -5.18 14.19 -1.99
N VAL A 164 -5.60 14.44 -0.74
CA VAL A 164 -5.65 15.78 -0.14
C VAL A 164 -4.36 16.12 0.59
N TYR A 165 -3.83 15.16 1.35
CA TYR A 165 -2.67 15.35 2.20
C TYR A 165 -1.38 15.66 1.43
N LEU A 166 -1.09 14.96 0.32
CA LEU A 166 0.14 15.16 -0.45
C LEU A 166 0.25 16.58 -1.03
N PRO A 167 -0.79 17.15 -1.67
CA PRO A 167 -0.75 18.56 -2.08
C PRO A 167 -0.58 19.53 -0.90
N VAL A 168 -1.21 19.26 0.25
CA VAL A 168 -1.02 20.07 1.46
C VAL A 168 0.42 19.98 1.95
N LEU A 169 0.97 18.78 2.05
CA LEU A 169 2.35 18.57 2.45
C LEU A 169 3.31 19.30 1.50
N THR A 170 3.15 19.13 0.19
CA THR A 170 3.98 19.80 -0.83
C THR A 170 3.93 21.33 -0.69
N ALA A 171 2.75 21.88 -0.45
CA ALA A 171 2.59 23.32 -0.23
C ALA A 171 3.29 23.80 1.07
N VAL A 172 3.19 23.02 2.15
CA VAL A 172 3.90 23.30 3.42
C VAL A 172 5.41 23.22 3.23
N LEU A 173 5.90 22.19 2.53
CA LEU A 173 7.32 21.98 2.25
C LEU A 173 7.90 23.10 1.36
N ALA A 174 7.14 23.56 0.37
CA ALA A 174 7.55 24.66 -0.51
C ALA A 174 7.52 26.05 0.18
N GLY A 175 7.04 26.12 1.42
CA GLY A 175 6.90 27.41 2.12
C GLY A 175 5.95 28.39 1.43
N VAL A 176 5.05 27.90 0.56
CA VAL A 176 4.08 28.75 -0.15
C VAL A 176 3.05 29.31 0.82
N GLY A 177 2.67 30.58 0.58
CA GLY A 177 1.64 31.22 1.40
C GLY A 177 0.32 30.47 1.41
N PHE A 178 -0.49 30.70 2.45
CA PHE A 178 -1.76 30.03 2.69
C PHE A 178 -2.69 29.98 1.45
N VAL A 179 -2.77 31.08 0.69
CA VAL A 179 -3.62 31.17 -0.51
C VAL A 179 -3.15 30.20 -1.60
N ALA A 180 -1.84 30.16 -1.88
CA ALA A 180 -1.29 29.24 -2.88
C ALA A 180 -1.46 27.77 -2.45
N GLY A 181 -1.29 27.46 -1.15
CA GLY A 181 -1.56 26.15 -0.59
C GLY A 181 -3.03 25.73 -0.77
N MET A 182 -3.98 26.61 -0.47
CA MET A 182 -5.40 26.35 -0.65
C MET A 182 -5.79 26.17 -2.12
N THR A 183 -5.16 26.88 -3.06
CA THR A 183 -5.42 26.66 -4.51
C THR A 183 -4.93 25.29 -4.97
N THR A 184 -3.77 24.84 -4.51
CA THR A 184 -3.23 23.50 -4.83
C THR A 184 -4.16 22.40 -4.30
N VAL A 185 -4.63 22.51 -3.07
CA VAL A 185 -5.60 21.58 -2.47
C VAL A 185 -6.92 21.61 -3.25
N GLY A 186 -7.40 22.80 -3.62
CA GLY A 186 -8.62 22.96 -4.42
C GLY A 186 -8.52 22.25 -5.77
N ILE A 187 -7.41 22.40 -6.48
CA ILE A 187 -7.15 21.71 -7.76
C ILE A 187 -7.15 20.19 -7.58
N ALA A 188 -6.47 19.67 -6.55
CA ALA A 188 -6.44 18.24 -6.28
C ALA A 188 -7.83 17.67 -5.95
N LEU A 189 -8.62 18.36 -5.13
CA LEU A 189 -9.99 17.96 -4.80
C LEU A 189 -10.89 17.95 -6.04
N VAL A 190 -10.77 18.98 -6.90
CA VAL A 190 -11.52 19.04 -8.17
C VAL A 190 -11.10 17.89 -9.07
N ALA A 191 -9.80 17.62 -9.23
CA ALA A 191 -9.30 16.52 -10.04
C ALA A 191 -9.85 15.16 -9.58
N VAL A 192 -9.74 14.84 -8.28
CA VAL A 192 -10.30 13.61 -7.70
C VAL A 192 -11.81 13.53 -7.91
N THR A 193 -12.53 14.62 -7.68
CA THR A 193 -13.98 14.68 -7.86
C THR A 193 -14.36 14.43 -9.33
N VAL A 194 -13.67 15.06 -10.28
CA VAL A 194 -13.91 14.88 -11.72
C VAL A 194 -13.68 13.41 -12.11
N VAL A 195 -12.56 12.81 -11.70
CA VAL A 195 -12.27 11.41 -12.02
C VAL A 195 -13.33 10.49 -11.41
N LEU A 196 -13.74 10.73 -10.17
CA LEU A 196 -14.79 9.94 -9.50
C LEU A 196 -16.14 10.09 -10.21
N VAL A 197 -16.53 11.31 -10.61
CA VAL A 197 -17.77 11.54 -11.37
C VAL A 197 -17.71 10.86 -12.75
N VAL A 198 -16.55 10.90 -13.43
CA VAL A 198 -16.36 10.18 -14.69
C VAL A 198 -16.51 8.67 -14.49
N ALA A 199 -15.87 8.11 -13.47
CA ALA A 199 -15.99 6.70 -13.14
C ALA A 199 -17.45 6.30 -12.85
N LEU A 200 -18.16 7.09 -12.01
CA LEU A 200 -19.55 6.81 -11.62
C LEU A 200 -20.55 6.96 -12.76
N ARG A 201 -20.36 7.95 -13.64
CA ARG A 201 -21.38 8.32 -14.65
C ARG A 201 -21.12 7.75 -16.04
N TYR A 202 -19.86 7.54 -16.36
CA TYR A 202 -19.39 7.15 -17.70
C TYR A 202 -18.69 5.80 -17.74
N GLY A 203 -18.69 5.00 -16.66
CA GLY A 203 -17.98 3.73 -16.57
C GLY A 203 -18.29 2.76 -17.70
N ARG A 204 -19.56 2.65 -18.14
CA ARG A 204 -19.94 1.83 -19.30
C ARG A 204 -19.26 2.26 -20.62
N TYR A 205 -19.00 3.56 -20.80
CA TYR A 205 -18.30 4.05 -21.98
C TYR A 205 -16.81 3.77 -21.88
N VAL A 206 -16.23 3.90 -20.68
CA VAL A 206 -14.85 3.51 -20.40
C VAL A 206 -14.65 2.02 -20.71
N SER A 207 -15.55 1.17 -20.22
CA SER A 207 -15.52 -0.26 -20.52
C SER A 207 -15.62 -0.56 -22.01
N ALA A 208 -16.51 0.13 -22.73
CA ALA A 208 -16.69 -0.05 -24.18
C ALA A 208 -15.45 0.37 -25.00
N ILE A 209 -14.73 1.42 -24.57
CA ILE A 209 -13.50 1.88 -25.21
C ILE A 209 -12.38 0.85 -25.01
N VAL A 210 -12.27 0.31 -23.81
CA VAL A 210 -11.20 -0.62 -23.44
C VAL A 210 -11.48 -2.03 -23.98
N ALA A 211 -12.73 -2.48 -23.96
CA ALA A 211 -13.13 -3.83 -24.37
C ALA A 211 -12.69 -4.17 -25.81
N SER A 212 -12.30 -5.40 -26.03
CA SER A 212 -11.98 -5.98 -27.33
C SER A 212 -12.13 -7.49 -27.26
N GLU A 213 -12.57 -8.12 -28.35
CA GLU A 213 -12.57 -9.59 -28.49
C GLU A 213 -11.16 -10.14 -28.70
N ASP A 214 -10.28 -9.34 -29.32
CA ASP A 214 -8.88 -9.67 -29.50
C ASP A 214 -8.11 -9.41 -28.19
N ARG A 215 -7.44 -10.47 -27.72
CA ARG A 215 -6.72 -10.45 -26.42
C ARG A 215 -5.55 -9.49 -26.42
N GLU A 216 -4.82 -9.37 -27.52
CA GLU A 216 -3.66 -8.46 -27.63
C GLU A 216 -4.15 -7.00 -27.60
N ILE A 217 -5.17 -6.69 -28.43
CA ILE A 217 -5.75 -5.35 -28.48
C ILE A 217 -6.33 -4.97 -27.12
N PHE A 218 -7.02 -5.91 -26.44
CA PHE A 218 -7.58 -5.68 -25.12
C PHE A 218 -6.49 -5.36 -24.08
N LEU A 219 -5.42 -6.16 -24.05
CA LEU A 219 -4.28 -5.94 -23.16
C LEU A 219 -3.64 -4.56 -23.37
N LEU A 220 -3.36 -4.20 -24.64
CA LEU A 220 -2.73 -2.91 -24.98
C LEU A 220 -3.60 -1.72 -24.61
N LYS A 221 -4.91 -1.78 -24.89
CA LYS A 221 -5.85 -0.73 -24.50
C LYS A 221 -5.95 -0.59 -23.00
N LEU A 222 -6.04 -1.70 -22.27
CA LEU A 222 -6.21 -1.73 -20.83
C LEU A 222 -4.96 -1.22 -20.10
N LEU A 223 -3.80 -1.75 -20.44
CA LEU A 223 -2.52 -1.31 -19.87
C LEU A 223 -2.22 0.14 -20.26
N GLY A 224 -2.42 0.49 -21.53
CA GLY A 224 -2.21 1.85 -22.03
C GLY A 224 -3.11 2.86 -21.34
N SER A 225 -4.40 2.55 -21.16
CA SER A 225 -5.33 3.42 -20.42
C SER A 225 -4.96 3.55 -18.94
N ALA A 226 -4.50 2.47 -18.31
CA ALA A 226 -4.06 2.49 -16.92
C ALA A 226 -2.85 3.41 -16.71
N LEU A 227 -1.82 3.24 -17.54
CA LEU A 227 -0.61 4.08 -17.48
C LEU A 227 -0.91 5.54 -17.84
N LEU A 228 -1.77 5.79 -18.83
CA LEU A 228 -2.17 7.15 -19.22
C LEU A 228 -2.91 7.85 -18.07
N VAL A 229 -3.92 7.21 -17.48
CA VAL A 229 -4.69 7.78 -16.37
C VAL A 229 -3.81 7.98 -15.14
N ALA A 230 -2.93 7.01 -14.83
CA ALA A 230 -1.96 7.13 -13.75
C ALA A 230 -1.01 8.33 -13.98
N GLY A 231 -0.47 8.48 -15.19
CA GLY A 231 0.40 9.59 -15.56
C GLY A 231 -0.29 10.95 -15.50
N ILE A 232 -1.54 11.05 -16.00
CA ILE A 232 -2.36 12.27 -15.90
C ILE A 232 -2.63 12.60 -14.44
N ALA A 233 -2.99 11.60 -13.61
CA ALA A 233 -3.22 11.80 -12.18
C ALA A 233 -1.96 12.39 -11.51
N SER A 234 -0.78 11.82 -11.77
CA SER A 234 0.49 12.34 -11.26
C SER A 234 0.77 13.76 -11.73
N ALA A 235 0.49 14.08 -13.00
CA ALA A 235 0.70 15.42 -13.55
C ALA A 235 -0.16 16.50 -12.85
N VAL A 236 -1.33 16.13 -12.33
CA VAL A 236 -2.21 17.02 -11.54
C VAL A 236 -2.04 16.84 -10.03
N GLN A 237 -0.89 16.29 -9.59
CA GLN A 237 -0.53 16.09 -8.18
C GLN A 237 -1.48 15.12 -7.43
N VAL A 238 -2.15 14.23 -8.17
CA VAL A 238 -2.88 13.08 -7.61
C VAL A 238 -2.02 11.84 -7.78
N SER A 239 -2.05 10.93 -6.79
CA SER A 239 -1.29 9.69 -6.89
C SER A 239 -1.67 8.87 -8.14
N ALA A 240 -0.66 8.35 -8.86
CA ALA A 240 -0.83 7.42 -9.97
C ALA A 240 -1.68 6.20 -9.56
N ALA A 241 -1.45 5.71 -8.34
CA ALA A 241 -2.18 4.59 -7.75
C ALA A 241 -3.68 4.89 -7.62
N VAL A 242 -4.06 6.08 -7.13
CA VAL A 242 -5.46 6.52 -7.04
C VAL A 242 -6.07 6.61 -8.43
N GLY A 243 -5.36 7.16 -9.42
CA GLY A 243 -5.83 7.22 -10.80
C GLY A 243 -6.15 5.84 -11.38
N ALA A 244 -5.23 4.91 -11.22
CA ALA A 244 -5.39 3.52 -11.67
C ALA A 244 -6.55 2.80 -10.95
N PHE A 245 -6.69 2.97 -9.65
CA PHE A 245 -7.79 2.43 -8.85
C PHE A 245 -9.16 2.93 -9.33
N LEU A 246 -9.30 4.25 -9.54
CA LEU A 246 -10.54 4.84 -10.03
C LEU A 246 -10.87 4.40 -11.46
N LEU A 247 -9.86 4.21 -12.32
CA LEU A 247 -10.07 3.59 -13.63
C LEU A 247 -10.59 2.16 -13.49
N GLY A 248 -10.03 1.37 -12.58
CA GLY A 248 -10.51 0.01 -12.29
C GLY A 248 -11.99 -0.01 -11.91
N ILE A 249 -12.41 0.87 -10.99
CA ILE A 249 -13.81 1.03 -10.59
C ILE A 249 -14.72 1.46 -11.76
N ALA A 250 -14.18 2.22 -12.73
CA ALA A 250 -14.93 2.66 -13.89
C ALA A 250 -15.17 1.54 -14.91
N ILE A 251 -14.37 0.48 -14.90
CA ILE A 251 -14.53 -0.68 -15.78
C ILE A 251 -15.54 -1.63 -15.16
N SER A 252 -16.62 -1.93 -15.88
CA SER A 252 -17.78 -2.66 -15.34
C SER A 252 -17.75 -4.17 -15.62
N ASP A 253 -18.35 -4.90 -14.69
CA ASP A 253 -18.77 -6.32 -14.66
C ASP A 253 -18.00 -7.31 -15.53
N SER A 254 -18.50 -7.64 -16.74
CA SER A 254 -17.87 -8.66 -17.60
C SER A 254 -16.48 -8.26 -18.08
N THR A 255 -16.31 -6.98 -18.43
CA THR A 255 -15.01 -6.44 -18.87
C THR A 255 -13.99 -6.46 -17.73
N ALA A 256 -14.42 -6.22 -16.48
CA ALA A 256 -13.57 -6.27 -15.31
C ALA A 256 -13.01 -7.70 -15.07
N HIS A 257 -13.86 -8.72 -15.20
CA HIS A 257 -13.43 -10.10 -15.03
C HIS A 257 -12.39 -10.55 -16.06
N ASP A 258 -12.58 -10.19 -17.33
CA ASP A 258 -11.62 -10.51 -18.40
C ASP A 258 -10.34 -9.69 -18.27
N ALA A 259 -10.45 -8.42 -17.85
CA ALA A 259 -9.31 -7.56 -17.54
C ALA A 259 -8.43 -8.16 -16.44
N THR A 260 -9.03 -8.65 -15.35
CA THR A 260 -8.32 -9.30 -14.25
C THR A 260 -7.50 -10.48 -14.75
N LYS A 261 -8.09 -11.39 -15.54
CA LYS A 261 -7.39 -12.57 -16.07
C LYS A 261 -6.16 -12.23 -16.94
N ILE A 262 -6.25 -11.14 -17.71
CA ILE A 262 -5.17 -10.73 -18.61
C ILE A 262 -4.06 -10.02 -17.86
N LEU A 263 -4.41 -9.18 -16.88
CA LEU A 263 -3.44 -8.36 -16.15
C LEU A 263 -2.79 -9.08 -14.97
N GLU A 264 -3.42 -10.10 -14.40
CA GLU A 264 -2.92 -10.78 -13.21
C GLU A 264 -1.46 -11.28 -13.33
N PRO A 265 -1.02 -11.92 -14.42
CA PRO A 265 0.38 -12.32 -14.58
C PRO A 265 1.34 -11.13 -14.66
N LEU A 266 0.92 -10.03 -15.29
CA LEU A 266 1.72 -8.80 -15.36
C LEU A 266 1.83 -8.13 -14.01
N ARG A 267 0.71 -8.04 -13.28
CA ARG A 267 0.71 -7.53 -11.90
C ARG A 267 1.69 -8.30 -11.04
N ASP A 268 1.68 -9.64 -11.08
CA ASP A 268 2.55 -10.46 -10.25
C ASP A 268 4.03 -10.20 -10.56
N LEU A 269 4.37 -10.05 -11.85
CA LEU A 269 5.72 -9.73 -12.29
C LEU A 269 6.16 -8.34 -11.80
N PHE A 270 5.38 -7.31 -12.10
CA PHE A 270 5.74 -5.93 -11.80
C PHE A 270 5.60 -5.58 -10.32
N ALA A 271 4.66 -6.21 -9.59
CA ALA A 271 4.58 -6.07 -8.14
C ALA A 271 5.81 -6.64 -7.44
N ALA A 272 6.39 -7.75 -7.93
CA ALA A 272 7.63 -8.26 -7.39
C ALA A 272 8.78 -7.25 -7.55
N MET A 273 8.85 -6.52 -8.68
CA MET A 273 9.81 -5.44 -8.88
C MET A 273 9.61 -4.29 -7.90
N PHE A 274 8.36 -3.90 -7.63
CA PHE A 274 8.04 -2.89 -6.64
C PHE A 274 8.60 -3.25 -5.24
N PHE A 275 8.39 -4.47 -4.78
CA PHE A 275 8.89 -4.89 -3.47
C PHE A 275 10.42 -4.98 -3.42
N VAL A 276 11.04 -5.39 -4.53
CA VAL A 276 12.51 -5.42 -4.64
C VAL A 276 13.08 -4.02 -4.63
N LEU A 277 12.54 -3.09 -5.42
CA LEU A 277 13.01 -1.70 -5.45
C LEU A 277 12.98 -1.07 -4.06
N PHE A 278 11.91 -1.33 -3.31
CA PHE A 278 11.79 -0.84 -1.95
C PHE A 278 12.94 -1.30 -1.06
N GLY A 279 13.36 -2.56 -1.18
CA GLY A 279 14.55 -3.08 -0.50
C GLY A 279 15.86 -2.49 -1.04
N LEU A 280 15.98 -2.39 -2.38
CA LEU A 280 17.17 -1.83 -3.06
C LEU A 280 17.46 -0.38 -2.65
N SER A 281 16.41 0.42 -2.46
CA SER A 281 16.52 1.85 -2.09
C SER A 281 16.87 2.09 -0.62
N THR A 282 17.06 1.03 0.16
CA THR A 282 17.36 1.13 1.60
C THR A 282 18.82 0.79 1.86
N ASP A 283 19.59 1.74 2.40
CA ASP A 283 20.96 1.45 2.88
C ASP A 283 20.89 0.71 4.24
N PRO A 284 21.39 -0.54 4.31
CA PRO A 284 21.42 -1.31 5.56
C PRO A 284 22.18 -0.61 6.71
N ALA A 285 23.19 0.22 6.37
CA ALA A 285 23.99 0.91 7.38
C ALA A 285 23.22 2.06 8.05
N SER A 286 22.18 2.58 7.42
CA SER A 286 21.32 3.63 7.99
C SER A 286 20.31 3.10 9.03
N ILE A 287 20.09 1.79 9.09
CA ILE A 287 19.09 1.15 9.95
C ILE A 287 19.45 1.20 11.45
N PRO A 288 20.67 0.80 11.88
CA PRO A 288 20.98 0.65 13.31
C PRO A 288 20.77 1.93 14.15
N PRO A 289 21.14 3.14 13.71
CA PRO A 289 21.00 4.36 14.51
C PRO A 289 19.53 4.70 14.84
N VAL A 290 18.61 4.39 13.94
CA VAL A 290 17.18 4.76 14.04
C VAL A 290 16.29 3.60 14.48
N LEU A 291 16.86 2.40 14.62
CA LEU A 291 16.10 1.16 14.86
C LEU A 291 15.22 1.24 16.12
N GLY A 292 15.69 1.85 17.19
CA GLY A 292 14.92 2.00 18.43
C GLY A 292 13.62 2.77 18.24
N TRP A 293 13.67 3.89 17.53
CA TRP A 293 12.50 4.71 17.21
C TRP A 293 11.59 4.03 16.18
N ALA A 294 12.17 3.36 15.19
CA ALA A 294 11.42 2.61 14.20
C ALA A 294 10.63 1.45 14.84
N VAL A 295 11.25 0.70 15.77
CA VAL A 295 10.57 -0.37 16.51
C VAL A 295 9.48 0.18 17.42
N LEU A 296 9.72 1.29 18.12
CA LEU A 296 8.70 1.95 18.95
C LEU A 296 7.49 2.33 18.11
N LEU A 297 7.70 3.01 16.98
CA LEU A 297 6.64 3.36 16.03
C LEU A 297 5.92 2.12 15.52
N ALA A 298 6.67 1.06 15.12
CA ALA A 298 6.11 -0.18 14.62
C ALA A 298 5.19 -0.86 15.64
N VAL A 299 5.59 -0.92 16.90
CA VAL A 299 4.78 -1.51 17.96
C VAL A 299 3.52 -0.68 18.21
N VAL A 300 3.66 0.63 18.38
CA VAL A 300 2.52 1.53 18.69
C VAL A 300 1.53 1.53 17.53
N THR A 301 2.00 1.70 16.29
CA THR A 301 1.10 1.75 15.11
C THR A 301 0.52 0.38 14.75
N THR A 302 1.18 -0.72 15.04
CA THR A 302 0.59 -2.07 14.96
C THR A 302 -0.61 -2.19 15.90
N VAL A 303 -0.46 -1.77 17.16
CA VAL A 303 -1.55 -1.82 18.14
C VAL A 303 -2.70 -0.92 17.72
N THR A 304 -2.43 0.32 17.30
CA THR A 304 -3.47 1.26 16.87
C THR A 304 -4.19 0.80 15.60
N LYS A 305 -3.50 0.23 14.61
CA LYS A 305 -4.13 -0.35 13.41
C LYS A 305 -4.97 -1.57 13.73
N ILE A 306 -4.48 -2.47 14.57
CA ILE A 306 -5.29 -3.61 15.02
C ILE A 306 -6.53 -3.13 15.75
N ALA A 307 -6.43 -2.11 16.62
CA ALA A 307 -7.57 -1.53 17.31
C ALA A 307 -8.58 -0.91 16.34
N THR A 308 -8.12 -0.14 15.36
CA THR A 308 -8.98 0.49 14.34
C THR A 308 -9.70 -0.57 13.50
N GLY A 309 -8.96 -1.52 12.92
CA GLY A 309 -9.55 -2.57 12.08
C GLY A 309 -10.49 -3.49 12.86
N TRP A 310 -10.14 -3.82 14.10
CA TRP A 310 -11.01 -4.56 15.01
C TRP A 310 -12.34 -3.82 15.27
N TRP A 311 -12.25 -2.55 15.61
CA TRP A 311 -13.42 -1.72 15.88
C TRP A 311 -14.32 -1.55 14.64
N ALA A 312 -13.71 -1.27 13.48
CA ALA A 312 -14.43 -1.13 12.22
C ALA A 312 -15.16 -2.42 11.82
N ALA A 313 -14.46 -3.54 11.85
CA ALA A 313 -15.03 -4.85 11.54
C ALA A 313 -16.10 -5.30 12.57
N LYS A 314 -15.96 -4.88 13.85
CA LYS A 314 -17.00 -5.08 14.87
C LYS A 314 -18.29 -4.35 14.48
N ARG A 315 -18.18 -3.09 14.05
CA ARG A 315 -19.35 -2.30 13.58
C ARG A 315 -20.01 -2.89 12.33
N ALA A 316 -19.21 -3.52 11.45
CA ALA A 316 -19.68 -4.23 10.29
C ALA A 316 -20.27 -5.63 10.59
N GLY A 317 -20.32 -6.04 11.86
CA GLY A 317 -20.89 -7.32 12.28
C GLY A 317 -19.98 -8.53 12.03
N ALA A 318 -18.67 -8.33 11.84
CA ALA A 318 -17.73 -9.43 11.66
C ALA A 318 -17.51 -10.22 12.96
N SER A 319 -17.19 -11.52 12.81
CA SER A 319 -16.83 -12.41 13.90
C SER A 319 -15.54 -11.94 14.62
N GLN A 320 -15.24 -12.50 15.79
CA GLN A 320 -14.00 -12.16 16.51
C GLN A 320 -12.76 -12.44 15.65
N LEU A 321 -12.74 -13.55 14.92
CA LEU A 321 -11.67 -13.87 13.98
C LEU A 321 -11.59 -12.86 12.84
N GLY A 322 -12.75 -12.50 12.24
CA GLY A 322 -12.80 -11.48 11.19
C GLY A 322 -12.30 -10.11 11.66
N ARG A 323 -12.60 -9.72 12.91
CA ARG A 323 -12.09 -8.47 13.52
C ARG A 323 -10.57 -8.49 13.65
N ALA A 324 -10.02 -9.62 14.13
CA ALA A 324 -8.57 -9.80 14.24
C ALA A 324 -7.88 -9.77 12.87
N ARG A 325 -8.45 -10.44 11.87
CA ARG A 325 -7.97 -10.42 10.48
C ARG A 325 -8.01 -9.00 9.90
N ALA A 326 -9.09 -8.26 10.11
CA ALA A 326 -9.20 -6.88 9.65
C ALA A 326 -8.12 -5.98 10.24
N GLY A 327 -7.91 -6.08 11.56
CA GLY A 327 -6.87 -5.29 12.23
C GLY A 327 -5.47 -5.60 11.74
N THR A 328 -5.12 -6.89 11.64
CA THR A 328 -3.77 -7.30 11.22
C THR A 328 -3.50 -7.05 9.74
N ALA A 329 -4.51 -7.07 8.88
CA ALA A 329 -4.35 -6.77 7.46
C ALA A 329 -3.90 -5.32 7.23
N LEU A 330 -4.41 -4.36 8.02
CA LEU A 330 -4.11 -2.93 7.89
C LEU A 330 -2.74 -2.52 8.45
N VAL A 331 -1.98 -3.43 9.04
CA VAL A 331 -0.69 -3.13 9.69
C VAL A 331 0.38 -2.71 8.69
N ALA A 332 0.40 -3.27 7.48
CA ALA A 332 1.45 -3.04 6.48
C ALA A 332 1.55 -1.57 6.04
N ARG A 333 2.77 -1.08 5.91
CA ARG A 333 3.11 0.24 5.32
C ARG A 333 3.88 0.02 4.03
N GLY A 334 3.93 1.05 3.15
CA GLY A 334 4.55 0.90 1.84
C GLY A 334 4.91 2.23 1.16
N GLU A 335 4.63 2.29 -0.12
CA GLU A 335 5.05 3.31 -1.09
C GLU A 335 4.76 4.74 -0.66
N PHE A 336 3.55 5.05 -0.23
CA PHE A 336 3.17 6.42 0.16
C PHE A 336 4.00 6.94 1.32
N SER A 337 4.31 6.09 2.31
CA SER A 337 5.15 6.49 3.44
C SER A 337 6.57 6.87 2.98
N ILE A 338 7.12 6.17 1.97
CA ILE A 338 8.43 6.48 1.39
C ILE A 338 8.38 7.74 0.53
N VAL A 339 7.33 7.90 -0.28
CA VAL A 339 7.12 9.13 -1.07
C VAL A 339 7.06 10.36 -0.16
N ILE A 340 6.32 10.28 0.95
CA ILE A 340 6.23 11.36 1.96
C ILE A 340 7.62 11.67 2.53
N ALA A 341 8.38 10.65 2.90
CA ALA A 341 9.71 10.81 3.44
C ALA A 341 10.66 11.45 2.41
N GLY A 342 10.63 10.97 1.17
CA GLY A 342 11.43 11.51 0.07
C GLY A 342 11.12 12.98 -0.23
N LEU A 343 9.84 13.35 -0.26
CA LEU A 343 9.40 14.74 -0.46
C LEU A 343 9.91 15.67 0.65
N ALA A 344 9.83 15.23 1.91
CA ALA A 344 10.27 16.01 3.05
C ALA A 344 11.80 16.26 3.04
N VAL A 345 12.59 15.24 2.68
CA VAL A 345 14.04 15.33 2.54
C VAL A 345 14.43 16.17 1.33
N ALA A 346 13.82 15.93 0.16
CA ALA A 346 14.12 16.69 -1.06
C ALA A 346 13.84 18.20 -0.91
N ALA A 347 12.87 18.57 -0.07
CA ALA A 347 12.58 19.95 0.27
C ALA A 347 13.56 20.56 1.30
N GLY A 348 14.51 19.79 1.84
CA GLY A 348 15.42 20.23 2.91
C GLY A 348 14.69 20.57 4.23
N ALA A 349 13.47 20.07 4.40
CA ALA A 349 12.61 20.41 5.53
C ALA A 349 12.86 19.55 6.77
N VAL A 350 13.57 18.44 6.60
CA VAL A 350 13.93 17.47 7.64
C VAL A 350 15.35 16.96 7.40
N PRO A 351 16.08 16.53 8.45
CA PRO A 351 17.41 15.94 8.31
C PRO A 351 17.35 14.53 7.66
N ASP A 352 18.50 14.06 7.16
CA ASP A 352 18.60 12.75 6.47
C ASP A 352 18.21 11.57 7.38
N GLU A 353 18.41 11.69 8.70
CA GLU A 353 17.98 10.69 9.68
C GLU A 353 16.46 10.46 9.67
N PHE A 354 15.68 11.45 9.23
CA PHE A 354 14.24 11.30 9.04
C PHE A 354 13.93 10.26 7.95
N ALA A 355 14.64 10.31 6.81
CA ALA A 355 14.47 9.32 5.75
C ALA A 355 14.84 7.91 6.22
N ALA A 356 15.96 7.79 6.92
CA ALA A 356 16.42 6.53 7.50
C ALA A 356 15.38 5.95 8.48
N LEU A 357 14.81 6.79 9.36
CA LEU A 357 13.75 6.39 10.30
C LEU A 357 12.48 5.94 9.57
N ALA A 358 12.00 6.74 8.62
CA ALA A 358 10.79 6.44 7.86
C ALA A 358 10.95 5.12 7.07
N THR A 359 12.07 4.96 6.35
CA THR A 359 12.37 3.77 5.56
C THR A 359 12.50 2.53 6.44
N THR A 360 13.24 2.62 7.55
CA THR A 360 13.38 1.50 8.51
C THR A 360 12.02 1.11 9.10
N TYR A 361 11.22 2.08 9.52
CA TYR A 361 9.86 1.85 10.01
C TYR A 361 8.99 1.14 8.97
N VAL A 362 8.98 1.64 7.73
CA VAL A 362 8.15 1.06 6.66
C VAL A 362 8.62 -0.36 6.30
N LEU A 363 9.93 -0.60 6.25
CA LEU A 363 10.49 -1.94 6.03
C LEU A 363 10.02 -2.92 7.12
N LEU A 364 10.09 -2.52 8.39
CA LEU A 364 9.57 -3.32 9.49
C LEU A 364 8.07 -3.62 9.32
N MET A 365 7.27 -2.61 9.00
CA MET A 365 5.82 -2.75 8.86
C MET A 365 5.43 -3.58 7.62
N ALA A 366 6.17 -3.47 6.53
CA ALA A 366 5.98 -4.27 5.32
C ALA A 366 6.31 -5.76 5.54
N ILE A 367 7.16 -6.07 6.52
CA ILE A 367 7.47 -7.43 6.96
C ILE A 367 6.47 -7.92 8.02
N ILE A 368 6.21 -7.10 9.05
CA ILE A 368 5.34 -7.47 10.18
C ILE A 368 3.89 -7.63 9.73
N GLY A 369 3.41 -6.80 8.80
CA GLY A 369 2.03 -6.83 8.30
C GLY A 369 1.64 -8.20 7.72
N PRO A 370 2.31 -8.69 6.66
CA PRO A 370 2.02 -10.02 6.07
C PRO A 370 2.18 -11.17 7.06
N ILE A 371 3.21 -11.13 7.91
CA ILE A 371 3.44 -12.14 8.94
C ILE A 371 2.30 -12.12 9.97
N GLY A 372 1.93 -10.94 10.48
CA GLY A 372 0.83 -10.75 11.42
C GLY A 372 -0.50 -11.23 10.86
N ALA A 373 -0.79 -10.87 9.60
CA ALA A 373 -2.00 -11.32 8.92
C ALA A 373 -2.08 -12.84 8.75
N ARG A 374 -0.93 -13.51 8.60
CA ARG A 374 -0.87 -14.98 8.54
C ARG A 374 -1.05 -15.64 9.90
N ILE A 375 -0.36 -15.13 10.92
CA ILE A 375 -0.29 -15.75 12.24
C ILE A 375 -1.57 -15.49 13.06
N VAL A 376 -2.32 -14.45 12.77
CA VAL A 376 -3.50 -14.07 13.55
C VAL A 376 -4.53 -15.20 13.67
N GLU A 377 -4.70 -16.00 12.64
CA GLU A 377 -5.72 -17.07 12.64
C GLU A 377 -5.37 -18.22 13.60
N PRO A 378 -4.18 -18.84 13.54
CA PRO A 378 -3.83 -19.85 14.52
C PRO A 378 -3.80 -19.30 15.94
N VAL A 379 -3.32 -18.06 16.15
CA VAL A 379 -3.32 -17.43 17.48
C VAL A 379 -4.76 -17.24 18.01
N MET A 380 -5.67 -16.73 17.21
CA MET A 380 -7.06 -16.57 17.62
C MET A 380 -7.77 -17.88 17.90
N ARG A 381 -7.48 -18.95 17.14
CA ARG A 381 -8.02 -20.29 17.43
C ARG A 381 -7.55 -20.83 18.78
N LEU A 382 -6.31 -20.58 19.16
CA LEU A 382 -5.79 -20.96 20.47
C LEU A 382 -6.45 -20.17 21.61
N VAL A 383 -6.66 -18.86 21.43
CA VAL A 383 -7.26 -17.97 22.43
C VAL A 383 -8.76 -18.28 22.62
N VAL A 384 -9.51 -18.45 21.51
CA VAL A 384 -10.95 -18.73 21.56
C VAL A 384 -11.21 -20.15 22.04
N GLY A 385 -10.42 -21.14 21.60
CA GLY A 385 -10.53 -22.53 22.05
C GLY A 385 -10.24 -22.71 23.55
N ARG A 386 -9.32 -21.92 24.13
CA ARG A 386 -9.09 -21.87 25.58
C ARG A 386 -10.32 -21.33 26.34
N LYS A 387 -10.98 -20.26 25.83
CA LYS A 387 -12.17 -19.71 26.48
C LYS A 387 -13.35 -20.70 26.49
N GLN A 388 -13.53 -21.49 25.47
CA GLN A 388 -14.56 -22.53 25.44
C GLN A 388 -14.29 -23.68 26.42
N ARG A 389 -13.01 -24.09 26.60
CA ARG A 389 -12.65 -25.12 27.58
C ARG A 389 -12.81 -24.66 29.02
N VAL A 390 -12.60 -23.38 29.31
CA VAL A 390 -12.78 -22.82 30.66
C VAL A 390 -14.29 -22.62 31.01
N GLN A 391 -15.18 -22.52 30.01
CA GLN A 391 -16.63 -22.41 30.23
C GLN A 391 -17.37 -23.76 30.31
N VAL A 392 -16.70 -24.87 30.02
CA VAL A 392 -17.30 -26.23 30.02
C VAL A 392 -16.96 -27.01 31.31
N ASP A 393 -16.22 -26.41 32.25
CA ASP A 393 -15.86 -27.09 33.51
C ASP A 393 -16.43 -26.36 34.77
N PRO A 394 -17.73 -26.37 34.98
CA PRO A 394 -18.32 -26.08 36.29
C PRO A 394 -19.12 -27.25 36.88
N LEU A 395 -18.97 -28.52 36.45
CA LEU A 395 -19.62 -29.67 37.09
C LEU A 395 -18.72 -30.90 37.05
N ALA A 396 -17.63 -30.85 37.77
CA ALA A 396 -16.92 -32.03 38.27
C ALA A 396 -16.82 -31.91 39.79
N GLU A 397 -17.95 -32.09 40.47
CA GLU A 397 -18.08 -32.59 41.84
C GLU A 397 -19.38 -33.35 41.93
#